data_4496cd4e83fb9aaf2fccd6d4178896e8
#
_entry.id   4496cd4e83fb9aaf2fccd6d4178896e8
#
_cell.length_a   1.000
_cell.length_b   1.000
_cell.length_c   1.000
_cell.angle_alpha   90.00
_cell.angle_beta   90.00
_cell.angle_gamma   90.00
#
_symmetry.space_group_name_H-M   'P 1'
#
loop_
_entity.id
_entity.type
_entity.pdbx_description
1 polymer ?
#
loop_
_entity_poly.entity_id
_entity_poly.type
_entity_poly.pdbx_seq_one_letter_code
_entity_poly.pdbx_strand_id
1 'polypeptide(L)'
;MVELLIILGLGAAIAVRVAVVRRTAMRRARLRAEGVLDELAAAACVSLAGGADPATSRRCARAVDRYERTRDRVAQAQTPRELDALVARHEVRQAAIDLVERGIARVRGALPPGLLIRR
;
A
#
# COMPACT_ATOMS: atom_id res chain seq x y z
N MET A 1 -36.26 37.59 -8.26
CA MET A 1 -35.87 37.15 -6.91
C MET A 1 -36.00 35.66 -6.69
N VAL A 2 -37.06 35.02 -7.14
CA VAL A 2 -37.26 33.58 -7.01
C VAL A 2 -36.22 32.78 -7.80
N GLU A 3 -35.83 33.23 -8.96
CA GLU A 3 -34.80 32.58 -9.80
C GLU A 3 -33.41 32.58 -9.16
N LEU A 4 -33.04 33.67 -8.52
CA LEU A 4 -31.79 33.79 -7.75
C LEU A 4 -31.74 32.81 -6.57
N LEU A 5 -32.84 32.65 -5.87
CA LEU A 5 -32.97 31.69 -4.77
C LEU A 5 -32.83 30.23 -5.24
N ILE A 6 -33.43 29.93 -6.39
CA ILE A 6 -33.34 28.60 -7.01
C ILE A 6 -31.89 28.29 -7.42
N ILE A 7 -31.19 29.24 -8.05
CA ILE A 7 -29.81 29.09 -8.48
C ILE A 7 -28.87 28.92 -7.25
N LEU A 8 -29.07 29.70 -6.20
CA LEU A 8 -28.32 29.58 -4.96
C LEU A 8 -28.58 28.25 -4.27
N GLY A 9 -29.83 27.78 -4.22
CA GLY A 9 -30.19 26.49 -3.66
C GLY A 9 -29.60 25.32 -4.41
N LEU A 10 -29.61 25.36 -5.75
CA LEU A 10 -28.97 24.37 -6.60
C LEU A 10 -27.45 24.37 -6.44
N GLY A 11 -26.83 25.53 -6.39
CA GLY A 11 -25.40 25.67 -6.16
C GLY A 11 -24.98 25.10 -4.83
N ALA A 12 -25.73 25.39 -3.77
CA ALA A 12 -25.48 24.84 -2.43
C ALA A 12 -25.67 23.31 -2.39
N ALA A 13 -26.70 22.78 -3.04
CA ALA A 13 -26.95 21.34 -3.11
C ALA A 13 -25.82 20.61 -3.87
N ILE A 14 -25.34 21.18 -4.97
CA ILE A 14 -24.21 20.64 -5.73
C ILE A 14 -22.92 20.68 -4.88
N ALA A 15 -22.65 21.79 -4.21
CA ALA A 15 -21.48 21.94 -3.35
C ALA A 15 -21.47 20.91 -2.20
N VAL A 16 -22.60 20.70 -1.54
CA VAL A 16 -22.76 19.68 -0.49
C VAL A 16 -22.53 18.28 -1.05
N ARG A 17 -23.12 17.99 -2.21
CA ARG A 17 -22.96 16.68 -2.84
C ARG A 17 -21.51 16.40 -3.24
N VAL A 18 -20.82 17.38 -3.81
CA VAL A 18 -19.40 17.30 -4.13
C VAL A 18 -18.56 17.09 -2.87
N ALA A 19 -18.84 17.81 -1.78
CA ALA A 19 -18.16 17.65 -0.51
C ALA A 19 -18.36 16.25 0.08
N VAL A 20 -19.60 15.72 0.04
CA VAL A 20 -19.91 14.36 0.52
C VAL A 20 -19.19 13.32 -0.33
N VAL A 21 -19.20 13.44 -1.65
CA VAL A 21 -18.50 12.51 -2.56
C VAL A 21 -17.00 12.53 -2.30
N ARG A 22 -16.40 13.73 -2.14
CA ARG A 22 -14.97 13.86 -1.80
C ARG A 22 -14.63 13.20 -0.47
N ARG A 23 -15.43 13.43 0.56
CA ARG A 23 -15.23 12.80 1.88
C ARG A 23 -15.33 11.29 1.81
N THR A 24 -16.30 10.76 1.08
CA THR A 24 -16.49 9.33 0.90
C THR A 24 -15.32 8.72 0.12
N ALA A 25 -14.89 9.36 -0.96
CA ALA A 25 -13.73 8.94 -1.75
C ALA A 25 -12.45 8.96 -0.92
N MET A 26 -12.23 10.00 -0.12
CA MET A 26 -11.07 10.12 0.76
C MET A 26 -11.08 9.05 1.84
N ARG A 27 -12.24 8.77 2.44
CA ARG A 27 -12.38 7.71 3.44
C ARG A 27 -12.07 6.33 2.86
N ARG A 28 -12.59 6.02 1.68
CA ARG A 28 -12.30 4.75 0.98
C ARG A 28 -10.83 4.62 0.62
N ALA A 29 -10.22 5.69 0.12
CA ALA A 29 -8.80 5.72 -0.21
C ALA A 29 -7.93 5.52 1.03
N ARG A 30 -8.28 6.14 2.15
CA ARG A 30 -7.60 5.94 3.44
C ARG A 30 -7.71 4.52 3.96
N LEU A 31 -8.88 3.90 3.87
CA LEU A 31 -9.07 2.51 4.27
C LEU A 31 -8.18 1.56 3.45
N ARG A 32 -8.07 1.79 2.15
CA ARG A 32 -7.17 1.02 1.30
C ARG A 32 -5.70 1.23 1.67
N ALA A 33 -5.31 2.47 1.93
CA ALA A 33 -3.96 2.81 2.35
C ALA A 33 -3.62 2.22 3.73
N GLU A 34 -4.56 2.22 4.67
CA GLU A 34 -4.41 1.57 5.97
C GLU A 34 -4.22 0.06 5.82
N GLY A 35 -4.92 -0.58 4.87
CA GLY A 35 -4.70 -1.98 4.52
C GLY A 35 -3.27 -2.26 4.07
N VAL A 36 -2.70 -1.38 3.24
CA VAL A 36 -1.28 -1.46 2.84
C VAL A 36 -0.35 -1.32 4.04
N LEU A 37 -0.64 -0.39 4.94
CA LEU A 37 0.15 -0.21 6.18
C LEU A 37 0.08 -1.46 7.06
N ASP A 38 -1.08 -2.08 7.20
CA ASP A 38 -1.26 -3.32 7.96
C ASP A 38 -0.44 -4.47 7.35
N GLU A 39 -0.42 -4.60 6.04
CA GLU A 39 0.40 -5.59 5.33
C GLU A 39 1.90 -5.34 5.57
N LEU A 40 2.36 -4.10 5.50
CA LEU A 40 3.74 -3.73 5.76
C LEU A 40 4.12 -3.98 7.22
N ALA A 41 3.24 -3.69 8.16
CA ALA A 41 3.44 -3.97 9.58
C ALA A 41 3.56 -5.48 9.83
N ALA A 42 2.70 -6.28 9.22
CA ALA A 42 2.76 -7.73 9.31
C ALA A 42 4.07 -8.29 8.74
N ALA A 43 4.54 -7.77 7.60
CA ALA A 43 5.82 -8.15 7.01
C ALA A 43 7.00 -7.79 7.92
N ALA A 44 6.97 -6.62 8.56
CA ALA A 44 7.98 -6.22 9.53
C ALA A 44 7.99 -7.15 10.76
N CYS A 45 6.82 -7.54 11.27
CA CYS A 45 6.70 -8.49 12.38
C CYS A 45 7.26 -9.87 12.04
N VAL A 46 6.98 -10.38 10.84
CA VAL A 46 7.53 -11.65 10.35
C VAL A 46 9.05 -11.58 10.27
N SER A 47 9.60 -10.47 9.78
CA SER A 47 11.05 -10.26 9.73
C SER A 47 11.68 -10.23 11.11
N LEU A 48 11.03 -9.63 12.10
CA LEU A 48 11.47 -9.62 13.50
C LEU A 48 11.47 -11.00 14.13
N ALA A 49 10.48 -11.83 13.80
CA ALA A 49 10.37 -13.20 14.32
C ALA A 49 11.40 -14.16 13.72
N GLY A 50 12.04 -13.78 12.62
CA GLY A 50 12.97 -14.65 11.87
C GLY A 50 14.37 -14.86 12.46
N GLY A 51 14.69 -14.27 13.62
CA GLY A 51 15.94 -14.52 14.35
C GLY A 51 16.97 -13.38 14.27
N ALA A 52 18.12 -13.58 14.93
CA ALA A 52 19.19 -12.58 15.13
C ALA A 52 20.28 -12.57 14.06
N ASP A 53 20.02 -13.11 12.88
CA ASP A 53 20.95 -13.13 11.75
C ASP A 53 21.15 -11.70 11.21
N PRO A 54 22.38 -11.26 10.82
CA PRO A 54 22.61 -9.95 10.22
C PRO A 54 21.77 -9.67 8.98
N ALA A 55 21.51 -10.68 8.14
CA ALA A 55 20.65 -10.55 6.96
C ALA A 55 19.20 -10.29 7.37
N THR A 56 18.70 -10.95 8.40
CA THR A 56 17.35 -10.75 8.95
C THR A 56 17.22 -9.37 9.57
N SER A 57 18.23 -8.90 10.31
CA SER A 57 18.26 -7.55 10.87
C SER A 57 18.17 -6.47 9.80
N ARG A 58 18.87 -6.63 8.69
CA ARG A 58 18.79 -5.71 7.56
C ARG A 58 17.41 -5.70 6.89
N ARG A 59 16.82 -6.88 6.73
CA ARG A 59 15.45 -7.01 6.19
C ARG A 59 14.43 -6.34 7.11
N CYS A 60 14.56 -6.54 8.39
CA CYS A 60 13.73 -5.91 9.40
C CYS A 60 13.85 -4.38 9.35
N ALA A 61 15.07 -3.86 9.32
CA ALA A 61 15.32 -2.43 9.22
C ALA A 61 14.71 -1.83 7.95
N ARG A 62 14.82 -2.50 6.81
CA ARG A 62 14.20 -2.07 5.55
C ARG A 62 12.68 -2.11 5.60
N ALA A 63 12.11 -3.14 6.22
CA ALA A 63 10.66 -3.27 6.36
C ALA A 63 10.09 -2.17 7.25
N VAL A 64 10.74 -1.88 8.37
CA VAL A 64 10.35 -0.80 9.28
C VAL A 64 10.48 0.56 8.59
N ASP A 65 11.60 0.81 7.91
CA ASP A 65 11.82 2.05 7.17
C ASP A 65 10.75 2.26 6.10
N ARG A 66 10.41 1.23 5.35
CA ARG A 66 9.34 1.28 4.35
C ARG A 66 7.98 1.57 4.96
N TYR A 67 7.66 0.95 6.09
CA TYR A 67 6.44 1.20 6.83
C TYR A 67 6.35 2.66 7.27
N GLU A 68 7.41 3.19 7.87
CA GLU A 68 7.45 4.58 8.35
C GLU A 68 7.30 5.57 7.20
N ARG A 69 8.00 5.37 6.09
CA ARG A 69 7.89 6.22 4.90
C ARG A 69 6.48 6.20 4.31
N THR A 70 5.89 5.02 4.21
CA THR A 70 4.53 4.87 3.68
C THR A 70 3.52 5.52 4.61
N ARG A 71 3.66 5.33 5.91
CA ARG A 71 2.82 5.97 6.92
C ARG A 71 2.88 7.49 6.81
N ASP A 72 4.07 8.07 6.68
CA ASP A 72 4.25 9.51 6.55
C ASP A 72 3.60 10.04 5.27
N ARG A 73 3.73 9.33 4.17
CA ARG A 73 3.08 9.69 2.90
C ARG A 73 1.56 9.63 3.01
N VAL A 74 1.02 8.62 3.66
CA VAL A 74 -0.42 8.51 3.91
C VAL A 74 -0.92 9.67 4.77
N ALA A 75 -0.17 10.01 5.81
CA ALA A 75 -0.52 11.15 6.68
C ALA A 75 -0.46 12.50 5.94
N GLN A 76 0.44 12.66 4.97
CA GLN A 76 0.59 13.89 4.19
C GLN A 76 -0.33 13.96 2.98
N ALA A 77 -0.93 12.86 2.57
CA ALA A 77 -1.81 12.81 1.42
C ALA A 77 -3.08 13.62 1.65
N GLN A 78 -3.37 14.54 0.74
CA GLN A 78 -4.54 15.44 0.82
C GLN A 78 -5.64 15.05 -0.17
N THR A 79 -5.32 14.24 -1.18
CA THR A 79 -6.25 13.83 -2.22
C THR A 79 -6.37 12.31 -2.30
N PRO A 80 -7.56 11.79 -2.72
CA PRO A 80 -7.72 10.36 -2.95
C PRO A 80 -6.77 9.80 -4.01
N ARG A 81 -6.39 10.61 -5.00
CA ARG A 81 -5.43 10.21 -6.04
C ARG A 81 -4.05 9.90 -5.49
N GLU A 82 -3.56 10.69 -4.54
CA GLU A 82 -2.28 10.45 -3.86
C GLU A 82 -2.30 9.12 -3.11
N LEU A 83 -3.38 8.85 -2.39
CA LEU A 83 -3.56 7.59 -1.66
C LEU A 83 -3.68 6.39 -2.62
N ASP A 84 -4.46 6.52 -3.68
CA ASP A 84 -4.61 5.47 -4.69
C ASP A 84 -3.29 5.19 -5.42
N ALA A 85 -2.47 6.22 -5.67
CA ALA A 85 -1.13 6.06 -6.25
C ALA A 85 -0.20 5.27 -5.31
N LEU A 86 -0.26 5.50 -4.00
CA LEU A 86 0.51 4.74 -3.01
C LEU A 86 0.08 3.28 -2.98
N VAL A 87 -1.21 3.01 -3.01
CA VAL A 87 -1.75 1.64 -3.05
C VAL A 87 -1.33 0.94 -4.33
N ALA A 88 -1.44 1.61 -5.47
CA ALA A 88 -1.04 1.05 -6.77
C ALA A 88 0.45 0.70 -6.82
N ARG A 89 1.32 1.55 -6.28
CA ARG A 89 2.76 1.27 -6.18
C ARG A 89 3.05 0.05 -5.31
N HIS A 90 2.34 -0.09 -4.20
CA HIS A 90 2.49 -1.24 -3.32
C HIS A 90 2.05 -2.53 -4.03
N GLU A 91 0.92 -2.51 -4.72
CA GLU A 91 0.41 -3.66 -5.48
C GLU A 91 1.37 -4.08 -6.59
N VAL A 92 1.91 -3.13 -7.36
CA VAL A 92 2.90 -3.40 -8.41
C VAL A 92 4.16 -4.02 -7.81
N ARG A 93 4.65 -3.48 -6.70
CA ARG A 93 5.82 -4.03 -6.01
C ARG A 93 5.56 -5.44 -5.51
N GLN A 94 4.41 -5.68 -4.91
CA GLN A 94 4.04 -7.00 -4.41
C GLN A 94 3.91 -8.03 -5.52
N ALA A 95 3.30 -7.66 -6.64
CA ALA A 95 3.22 -8.50 -7.82
C ALA A 95 4.60 -8.83 -8.40
N ALA A 96 5.52 -7.86 -8.42
CA ALA A 96 6.90 -8.09 -8.86
C ALA A 96 7.64 -9.06 -7.94
N ILE A 97 7.49 -8.93 -6.64
CA ILE A 97 8.08 -9.83 -5.64
C ILE A 97 7.52 -11.25 -5.84
N ASP A 98 6.22 -11.40 -6.00
CA ASP A 98 5.56 -12.68 -6.20
C ASP A 98 6.05 -13.36 -7.49
N LEU A 99 6.23 -12.60 -8.58
CA LEU A 99 6.78 -13.11 -9.83
C LEU A 99 8.22 -13.61 -9.67
N VAL A 100 9.05 -12.87 -8.98
CA VAL A 100 10.44 -13.25 -8.70
C VAL A 100 10.48 -14.53 -7.86
N GLU A 101 9.69 -14.62 -6.81
CA GLU A 101 9.59 -15.79 -5.96
C GLU A 101 9.12 -17.03 -6.72
N ARG A 102 8.11 -16.89 -7.59
CA ARG A 102 7.65 -17.97 -8.46
C ARG A 102 8.72 -18.40 -9.45
N GLY A 103 9.46 -17.44 -10.01
CA GLY A 103 10.59 -17.72 -10.90
C GLY A 103 11.68 -18.50 -10.20
N ILE A 104 12.06 -18.11 -8.99
CA ILE A 104 13.05 -18.82 -8.15
C ILE A 104 12.54 -20.23 -7.82
N ALA A 105 11.29 -20.38 -7.42
CA ALA A 105 10.70 -21.68 -7.12
C ALA A 105 10.72 -22.62 -8.34
N ARG A 106 10.43 -22.11 -9.53
CA ARG A 106 10.52 -22.88 -10.79
C ARG A 106 11.95 -23.34 -11.09
N VAL A 107 12.91 -22.44 -10.96
CA VAL A 107 14.33 -22.75 -11.17
C VAL A 107 14.80 -23.79 -10.17
N ARG A 108 14.45 -23.66 -8.90
CA ARG A 108 14.78 -24.67 -7.87
C ARG A 108 14.15 -26.01 -8.15
N GLY A 109 12.90 -26.05 -8.62
CA GLY A 109 12.23 -27.29 -8.99
C GLY A 109 12.80 -27.95 -10.25
N ALA A 110 13.37 -27.17 -11.16
CA ALA A 110 14.00 -27.65 -12.38
C ALA A 110 15.46 -28.12 -12.19
N LEU A 111 16.13 -27.69 -11.10
CA LEU A 111 17.51 -28.09 -10.81
C LEU A 111 17.58 -29.53 -10.30
N PRO A 112 18.57 -30.34 -10.76
CA PRO A 112 18.79 -31.68 -10.22
C PRO A 112 19.09 -31.63 -8.73
N PRO A 113 18.58 -32.60 -7.93
CA PRO A 113 18.79 -32.59 -6.47
C PRO A 113 20.26 -32.55 -6.04
N GLY A 114 21.18 -33.08 -6.85
CA GLY A 114 22.60 -33.07 -6.58
C GLY A 114 23.28 -31.70 -6.63
N LEU A 115 22.71 -30.73 -7.33
CA LEU A 115 23.24 -29.36 -7.41
C LEU A 115 22.84 -28.49 -6.23
N LEU A 116 21.76 -28.85 -5.50
CA LEU A 116 21.29 -28.14 -4.33
C LEU A 116 22.07 -28.47 -3.06
N ILE A 117 22.78 -29.59 -3.04
CA ILE A 117 23.51 -30.12 -1.87
C ILE A 117 24.99 -29.71 -1.90
N ARG A 118 25.49 -29.16 -2.98
CA ARG A 118 26.87 -28.67 -3.07
C ARG A 118 27.02 -27.31 -2.42
N ARG A 119 27.44 -27.36 -1.18
CA ARG A 119 28.06 -26.24 -0.49
C ARG A 119 29.27 -26.70 0.25
#